data_0c921deda69595582ac63fc3e1f72055
#
_entry.id   0c921deda69595582ac63fc3e1f72055
#
_cell.length_a   1.000
_cell.length_b   1.000
_cell.length_c   1.000
_cell.angle_alpha   90.00
_cell.angle_beta   90.00
_cell.angle_gamma   90.00
#
_symmetry.space_group_name_H-M   'P 1'
#
loop_
_entity.id
_entity.type
_entity.pdbx_description
1 polymer ?
#
loop_
_entity_poly.entity_id
_entity_poly.type
_entity_poly.pdbx_seq_one_letter_code
_entity_poly.pdbx_strand_id
1 'polypeptide(L)'
;MYMKKILKDDVGGQVFLTILLLVSIMVPLLNLVVPEGSAFHLKTYTVTLLGKYLTYALLAIAVDLVWGVLGILSLGHGSLFALGGYAMGMYLMRQIGDRGVYGNPELPDFMVFLNWTELPWFWQGFDQFWFAAIMVMLVPGLLAYLFGWLAFRSRVTGVY
;
A
#
# COMPACT_ATOMS: atom_id res chain seq x y z
N MET A 1 -14.52 16.85 17.72
CA MET A 1 -15.92 17.34 17.69
C MET A 1 -16.28 17.99 16.33
N TYR A 2 -15.38 18.73 15.68
CA TYR A 2 -15.59 19.36 14.35
C TYR A 2 -15.80 18.35 13.20
N MET A 3 -15.01 17.29 13.10
CA MET A 3 -15.11 16.30 12.02
C MET A 3 -16.46 15.57 11.94
N LYS A 4 -17.10 15.30 13.09
CA LYS A 4 -18.46 14.71 13.13
C LYS A 4 -19.54 15.64 12.58
N LYS A 5 -19.32 16.95 12.62
CA LYS A 5 -20.29 17.95 12.14
C LYS A 5 -20.17 18.13 10.61
N ILE A 6 -18.94 18.15 10.09
CA ILE A 6 -18.68 18.28 8.65
C ILE A 6 -19.24 17.07 7.87
N LEU A 7 -19.03 15.85 8.38
CA LEU A 7 -19.56 14.62 7.77
C LEU A 7 -21.09 14.52 7.86
N LYS A 8 -21.73 15.15 8.84
CA LYS A 8 -23.17 15.07 9.03
C LYS A 8 -23.95 15.99 8.09
N ASP A 9 -23.34 17.08 7.66
CA ASP A 9 -23.96 18.08 6.79
C ASP A 9 -23.62 17.86 5.30
N ASP A 10 -22.65 16.97 4.98
CA ASP A 10 -22.27 16.61 3.60
C ASP A 10 -22.90 15.26 3.18
N VAL A 11 -24.13 15.34 2.69
CA VAL A 11 -24.86 14.18 2.17
C VAL A 11 -24.15 13.53 0.97
N GLY A 12 -23.51 14.33 0.11
CA GLY A 12 -22.74 13.82 -1.04
C GLY A 12 -21.56 12.97 -0.63
N GLY A 13 -20.78 13.44 0.34
CA GLY A 13 -19.65 12.69 0.90
C GLY A 13 -20.07 11.41 1.60
N GLN A 14 -21.19 11.43 2.36
CA GLN A 14 -21.73 10.23 2.99
C GLN A 14 -22.16 9.18 1.96
N VAL A 15 -22.89 9.58 0.93
CA VAL A 15 -23.32 8.68 -0.16
C VAL A 15 -22.11 8.09 -0.86
N PHE A 16 -21.12 8.90 -1.21
CA PHE A 16 -19.87 8.43 -1.83
C PHE A 16 -19.14 7.38 -0.97
N LEU A 17 -18.93 7.68 0.32
CA LEU A 17 -18.28 6.76 1.25
C LEU A 17 -19.08 5.46 1.42
N THR A 18 -20.41 5.53 1.47
CA THR A 18 -21.29 4.37 1.58
C THR A 18 -21.18 3.48 0.34
N ILE A 19 -21.22 4.09 -0.86
CA ILE A 19 -21.05 3.36 -2.12
C ILE A 19 -19.66 2.71 -2.19
N LEU A 20 -18.61 3.44 -1.82
CA LEU A 20 -17.24 2.93 -1.81
C LEU A 20 -17.11 1.72 -0.88
N LEU A 21 -17.68 1.81 0.32
CA LEU A 21 -17.68 0.72 1.31
C LEU A 21 -18.48 -0.50 0.81
N LEU A 22 -19.65 -0.28 0.23
CA LEU A 22 -20.46 -1.35 -0.36
C LEU A 22 -19.70 -2.07 -1.49
N VAL A 23 -19.09 -1.31 -2.40
CA VAL A 23 -18.29 -1.88 -3.51
C VAL A 23 -17.10 -2.65 -2.96
N SER A 24 -16.38 -2.12 -1.96
CA SER A 24 -15.22 -2.77 -1.34
C SER A 24 -15.57 -4.10 -0.67
N ILE A 25 -16.78 -4.26 -0.17
CA ILE A 25 -17.26 -5.52 0.43
C ILE A 25 -17.85 -6.44 -0.64
N MET A 26 -18.67 -5.92 -1.57
CA MET A 26 -19.35 -6.74 -2.57
C MET A 26 -18.36 -7.38 -3.56
N VAL A 27 -17.32 -6.68 -3.96
CA VAL A 27 -16.36 -7.18 -4.95
C VAL A 27 -15.66 -8.48 -4.48
N PRO A 28 -15.07 -8.56 -3.28
CA PRO A 28 -14.51 -9.80 -2.76
C PRO A 28 -15.58 -10.89 -2.54
N LEU A 29 -16.77 -10.53 -2.07
CA LEU A 29 -17.84 -11.50 -1.85
C LEU A 29 -18.29 -12.14 -3.16
N LEU A 30 -18.45 -11.39 -4.24
CA LEU A 30 -18.82 -11.92 -5.55
C LEU A 30 -17.75 -12.87 -6.13
N ASN A 31 -16.48 -12.65 -5.79
CA ASN A 31 -15.41 -13.57 -6.16
C ASN A 31 -15.41 -14.86 -5.32
N LEU A 32 -15.64 -14.74 -3.99
CA LEU A 32 -15.53 -15.89 -3.08
C LEU A 32 -16.78 -16.77 -3.03
N VAL A 33 -17.97 -16.17 -3.14
CA VAL A 33 -19.25 -16.87 -2.90
C VAL A 33 -19.90 -17.34 -4.20
N VAL A 34 -19.72 -16.59 -5.29
CA VAL A 34 -20.36 -16.90 -6.56
C VAL A 34 -19.55 -17.95 -7.31
N PRO A 35 -20.15 -19.10 -7.74
CA PRO A 35 -19.45 -20.16 -8.47
C PRO A 35 -18.84 -19.67 -9.78
N GLU A 36 -17.68 -20.22 -10.13
CA GLU A 36 -17.05 -19.99 -11.44
C GLU A 36 -18.01 -20.42 -12.57
N GLY A 37 -18.18 -19.53 -13.56
CA GLY A 37 -19.12 -19.75 -14.67
C GLY A 37 -20.46 -19.02 -14.56
N SER A 38 -20.77 -18.42 -13.40
CA SER A 38 -21.93 -17.53 -13.25
C SER A 38 -21.65 -16.15 -13.87
N ALA A 39 -22.68 -15.50 -14.41
CA ALA A 39 -22.59 -14.15 -14.97
C ALA A 39 -22.15 -13.08 -13.93
N PHE A 40 -22.33 -13.35 -12.66
CA PHE A 40 -21.98 -12.45 -11.55
C PHE A 40 -20.64 -12.79 -10.88
N HIS A 41 -19.97 -13.87 -11.31
CA HIS A 41 -18.65 -14.21 -10.77
C HIS A 41 -17.60 -13.22 -11.24
N LEU A 42 -16.94 -12.54 -10.29
CA LEU A 42 -15.82 -11.65 -10.58
C LEU A 42 -14.51 -12.45 -10.56
N LYS A 43 -13.76 -12.38 -11.65
CA LYS A 43 -12.44 -13.03 -11.76
C LYS A 43 -11.48 -12.47 -10.71
N THR A 44 -10.66 -13.29 -10.10
CA THR A 44 -9.63 -12.91 -9.12
C THR A 44 -8.73 -11.80 -9.64
N TYR A 45 -8.41 -11.80 -10.94
CA TYR A 45 -7.68 -10.70 -11.59
C TYR A 45 -8.37 -9.34 -11.41
N THR A 46 -9.68 -9.27 -11.57
CA THR A 46 -10.46 -8.02 -11.42
C THR A 46 -10.43 -7.53 -9.97
N VAL A 47 -10.55 -8.43 -9.00
CA VAL A 47 -10.46 -8.10 -7.57
C VAL A 47 -9.08 -7.53 -7.22
N THR A 48 -8.01 -8.17 -7.71
CA THR A 48 -6.63 -7.72 -7.52
C THR A 48 -6.40 -6.34 -8.15
N LEU A 49 -6.92 -6.12 -9.35
CA LEU A 49 -6.80 -4.84 -10.07
C LEU A 49 -7.52 -3.71 -9.33
N LEU A 50 -8.73 -3.96 -8.83
CA LEU A 50 -9.48 -2.99 -8.03
C LEU A 50 -8.78 -2.69 -6.70
N GLY A 51 -8.23 -3.70 -6.03
CA GLY A 51 -7.40 -3.50 -4.84
C GLY A 51 -6.20 -2.59 -5.12
N LYS A 52 -5.52 -2.79 -6.24
CA LYS A 52 -4.42 -1.92 -6.69
C LYS A 52 -4.88 -0.48 -6.93
N TYR A 53 -6.03 -0.27 -7.54
CA TYR A 53 -6.57 1.08 -7.74
C TYR A 53 -6.95 1.77 -6.43
N LEU A 54 -7.46 1.03 -5.45
CA LEU A 54 -7.73 1.57 -4.12
C LEU A 54 -6.45 2.04 -3.40
N THR A 55 -5.35 1.30 -3.53
CA THR A 55 -4.06 1.74 -2.95
C THR A 55 -3.53 3.01 -3.63
N TYR A 56 -3.70 3.13 -4.95
CA TYR A 56 -3.34 4.37 -5.66
C TYR A 56 -4.25 5.55 -5.31
N ALA A 57 -5.54 5.30 -5.07
CA ALA A 57 -6.45 6.33 -4.59
C ALA A 57 -6.05 6.85 -3.21
N LEU A 58 -5.60 5.99 -2.29
CA LEU A 58 -5.06 6.41 -0.99
C LEU A 58 -3.81 7.27 -1.15
N LEU A 59 -2.90 6.90 -2.05
CA LEU A 59 -1.73 7.72 -2.36
C LEU A 59 -2.13 9.09 -2.91
N ALA A 60 -3.09 9.13 -3.84
CA ALA A 60 -3.59 10.38 -4.42
C ALA A 60 -4.18 11.30 -3.35
N ILE A 61 -5.00 10.76 -2.44
CA ILE A 61 -5.56 11.53 -1.31
C ILE A 61 -4.45 12.06 -0.39
N ALA A 62 -3.41 11.26 -0.11
CA ALA A 62 -2.29 11.71 0.71
C ALA A 62 -1.54 12.88 0.07
N VAL A 63 -1.30 12.83 -1.24
CA VAL A 63 -0.67 13.93 -2.00
C VAL A 63 -1.56 15.17 -2.02
N ASP A 64 -2.87 14.99 -2.26
CA ASP A 64 -3.84 16.07 -2.32
C ASP A 64 -3.98 16.81 -0.98
N LEU A 65 -3.97 16.07 0.14
CA LEU A 65 -3.96 16.66 1.48
C LEU A 65 -2.75 17.56 1.72
N VAL A 66 -1.58 17.13 1.31
CA VAL A 66 -0.35 17.92 1.50
C VAL A 66 -0.36 19.12 0.58
N TRP A 67 -0.72 18.96 -0.68
CA TRP A 67 -0.77 20.05 -1.62
C TRP A 67 -1.92 21.02 -1.34
N GLY A 68 -3.13 20.49 -1.13
CA GLY A 68 -4.34 21.30 -0.94
C GLY A 68 -4.38 22.01 0.41
N VAL A 69 -3.87 21.39 1.50
CA VAL A 69 -3.93 21.98 2.85
C VAL A 69 -2.66 22.75 3.21
N LEU A 70 -1.49 22.20 2.87
CA LEU A 70 -0.19 22.79 3.23
C LEU A 70 0.39 23.66 2.12
N GLY A 71 -0.13 23.57 0.88
CA GLY A 71 0.39 24.30 -0.27
C GLY A 71 1.78 23.85 -0.73
N ILE A 72 2.25 22.68 -0.26
CA ILE A 72 3.57 22.14 -0.56
C ILE A 72 3.42 21.01 -1.56
N LEU A 73 4.01 21.16 -2.74
CA LEU A 73 4.07 20.09 -3.73
C LEU A 73 5.17 19.09 -3.33
N SER A 74 4.77 17.94 -2.82
CA SER A 74 5.70 16.88 -2.45
C SER A 74 5.72 15.78 -3.50
N LEU A 75 6.85 15.65 -4.20
CA LEU A 75 7.12 14.57 -5.15
C LEU A 75 7.63 13.29 -4.46
N GLY A 76 7.99 13.38 -3.18
CA GLY A 76 8.53 12.27 -2.39
C GLY A 76 7.50 11.24 -1.94
N HIS A 77 6.19 11.53 -1.98
CA HIS A 77 5.14 10.61 -1.52
C HIS A 77 5.15 9.26 -2.23
N GLY A 78 5.43 9.25 -3.54
CA GLY A 78 5.56 8.02 -4.31
C GLY A 78 6.69 7.11 -3.81
N SER A 79 7.83 7.69 -3.42
CA SER A 79 8.96 6.93 -2.88
C SER A 79 8.64 6.32 -1.51
N LEU A 80 7.97 7.07 -0.64
CA LEU A 80 7.53 6.58 0.68
C LEU A 80 6.50 5.46 0.54
N PHE A 81 5.56 5.61 -0.38
CA PHE A 81 4.58 4.57 -0.71
C PHE A 81 5.26 3.31 -1.26
N ALA A 82 6.23 3.47 -2.18
CA ALA A 82 6.98 2.36 -2.75
C ALA A 82 7.78 1.59 -1.68
N LEU A 83 8.43 2.29 -0.74
CA LEU A 83 9.17 1.65 0.35
C LEU A 83 8.27 0.79 1.24
N GLY A 84 7.08 1.28 1.60
CA GLY A 84 6.09 0.49 2.32
C GLY A 84 5.63 -0.73 1.50
N GLY A 85 5.42 -0.54 0.20
CA GLY A 85 5.10 -1.61 -0.74
C GLY A 85 6.20 -2.67 -0.85
N TYR A 86 7.46 -2.29 -0.87
CA TYR A 86 8.59 -3.23 -0.85
C TYR A 86 8.67 -4.04 0.44
N ALA A 87 8.45 -3.41 1.59
CA ALA A 87 8.44 -4.09 2.88
C ALA A 87 7.34 -5.17 2.94
N MET A 88 6.10 -4.84 2.56
CA MET A 88 5.01 -5.82 2.50
C MET A 88 5.22 -6.84 1.38
N GLY A 89 5.72 -6.40 0.23
CA GLY A 89 6.03 -7.26 -0.91
C GLY A 89 7.05 -8.34 -0.58
N MET A 90 8.09 -8.02 0.21
CA MET A 90 9.06 -9.00 0.67
C MET A 90 8.42 -10.07 1.56
N TYR A 91 7.55 -9.67 2.49
CA TYR A 91 6.78 -10.63 3.29
C TYR A 91 5.96 -11.57 2.40
N LEU A 92 5.17 -11.01 1.47
CA LEU A 92 4.32 -11.81 0.59
C LEU A 92 5.14 -12.75 -0.31
N MET A 93 6.26 -12.29 -0.85
CA MET A 93 7.15 -13.10 -1.66
C MET A 93 7.76 -14.27 -0.86
N ARG A 94 8.12 -14.04 0.40
CA ARG A 94 8.62 -15.13 1.27
C ARG A 94 7.55 -16.13 1.65
N GLN A 95 6.27 -15.72 1.73
CA GLN A 95 5.15 -16.65 1.96
C GLN A 95 4.85 -17.56 0.77
N ILE A 96 5.33 -17.24 -0.43
CA ILE A 96 5.22 -18.11 -1.59
C ILE A 96 6.08 -19.36 -1.41
N GLY A 97 7.33 -19.20 -0.91
CA GLY A 97 8.26 -20.28 -0.59
C GLY A 97 8.51 -21.19 -1.79
N ASP A 98 8.39 -22.50 -1.56
CA ASP A 98 8.57 -23.58 -2.55
C ASP A 98 7.54 -23.57 -3.69
N ARG A 99 6.42 -22.84 -3.53
CA ARG A 99 5.38 -22.69 -4.56
C ARG A 99 5.75 -21.68 -5.65
N GLY A 100 6.88 -21.00 -5.51
CA GLY A 100 7.41 -20.09 -6.50
C GLY A 100 7.90 -20.80 -7.76
N VAL A 101 8.22 -20.01 -8.79
CA VAL A 101 8.68 -20.50 -10.10
C VAL A 101 10.02 -21.28 -9.96
N TYR A 102 10.88 -20.85 -9.06
CA TYR A 102 12.20 -21.48 -8.82
C TYR A 102 12.19 -22.47 -7.68
N GLY A 103 11.08 -22.60 -6.93
CA GLY A 103 10.93 -23.59 -5.86
C GLY A 103 11.91 -23.45 -4.70
N ASN A 104 12.44 -22.25 -4.45
CA ASN A 104 13.38 -22.02 -3.35
C ASN A 104 12.61 -21.57 -2.10
N PRO A 105 12.68 -22.32 -0.97
CA PRO A 105 11.97 -21.95 0.25
C PRO A 105 12.60 -20.78 1.01
N GLU A 106 13.87 -20.49 0.79
CA GLU A 106 14.61 -19.47 1.55
C GLU A 106 14.68 -18.13 0.84
N LEU A 107 14.74 -18.15 -0.50
CA LEU A 107 14.89 -16.96 -1.32
C LEU A 107 13.65 -16.67 -2.17
N PRO A 108 13.17 -15.44 -2.21
CA PRO A 108 12.15 -15.02 -3.15
C PRO A 108 12.58 -15.22 -4.61
N ASP A 109 11.63 -15.54 -5.49
CA ASP A 109 11.89 -15.84 -6.90
C ASP A 109 12.71 -14.78 -7.62
N PHE A 110 12.45 -13.48 -7.36
CA PHE A 110 13.20 -12.39 -7.99
C PHE A 110 14.67 -12.35 -7.56
N MET A 111 15.00 -12.81 -6.35
CA MET A 111 16.39 -12.90 -5.88
C MET A 111 17.11 -14.07 -6.53
N VAL A 112 16.43 -15.20 -6.67
CA VAL A 112 16.96 -16.36 -7.42
C VAL A 112 17.21 -15.97 -8.87
N PHE A 113 16.28 -15.26 -9.50
CA PHE A 113 16.45 -14.74 -10.86
C PHE A 113 17.67 -13.81 -11.01
N LEU A 114 17.96 -13.01 -9.98
CA LEU A 114 19.13 -12.12 -9.93
C LEU A 114 20.42 -12.83 -9.46
N ASN A 115 20.41 -14.17 -9.37
CA ASN A 115 21.54 -14.99 -8.92
C ASN A 115 22.04 -14.68 -7.50
N TRP A 116 21.12 -14.29 -6.59
CA TRP A 116 21.45 -14.18 -5.18
C TRP A 116 21.52 -15.58 -4.57
N THR A 117 22.53 -15.82 -3.76
CA THR A 117 22.75 -17.12 -3.10
C THR A 117 22.26 -17.12 -1.65
N GLU A 118 22.16 -15.96 -1.03
CA GLU A 118 21.79 -15.82 0.37
C GLU A 118 20.85 -14.64 0.58
N LEU A 119 20.02 -14.74 1.62
CA LEU A 119 19.13 -13.63 2.01
C LEU A 119 19.93 -12.56 2.77
N PRO A 120 19.97 -11.31 2.30
CA PRO A 120 20.63 -10.23 3.01
C PRO A 120 20.08 -10.03 4.42
N TRP A 121 20.93 -9.62 5.35
CA TRP A 121 20.60 -9.45 6.76
C TRP A 121 19.40 -8.50 6.99
N PHE A 122 19.24 -7.47 6.16
CA PHE A 122 18.16 -6.48 6.27
C PHE A 122 16.80 -7.01 5.82
N TRP A 123 16.74 -8.17 5.17
CA TRP A 123 15.51 -8.87 4.83
C TRP A 123 15.17 -10.01 5.80
N GLN A 124 16.04 -10.29 6.77
CA GLN A 124 15.73 -11.24 7.82
C GLN A 124 14.57 -10.74 8.69
N GLY A 125 13.69 -11.64 9.12
CA GLY A 125 12.49 -11.30 9.89
C GLY A 125 11.24 -11.00 9.06
N PHE A 126 11.35 -10.78 7.75
CA PHE A 126 10.20 -10.57 6.86
C PHE A 126 9.41 -11.86 6.54
N ASP A 127 9.68 -12.95 7.18
CA ASP A 127 8.84 -14.14 7.26
C ASP A 127 7.65 -13.97 8.22
N GLN A 128 7.75 -13.05 9.18
CA GLN A 128 6.73 -12.77 10.18
C GLN A 128 5.86 -11.56 9.78
N PHE A 129 4.54 -11.77 9.76
CA PHE A 129 3.58 -10.72 9.40
C PHE A 129 3.71 -9.46 10.26
N TRP A 130 3.79 -9.63 11.58
CA TRP A 130 3.86 -8.50 12.50
C TRP A 130 5.12 -7.67 12.33
N PHE A 131 6.25 -8.32 12.05
CA PHE A 131 7.49 -7.63 11.74
C PHE A 131 7.36 -6.82 10.45
N ALA A 132 6.86 -7.44 9.39
CA ALA A 132 6.61 -6.75 8.12
C ALA A 132 5.65 -5.57 8.28
N ALA A 133 4.54 -5.73 9.01
CA ALA A 133 3.56 -4.68 9.28
C ALA A 133 4.17 -3.47 10.01
N ILE A 134 5.06 -3.72 10.98
CA ILE A 134 5.80 -2.65 11.66
C ILE A 134 6.75 -1.96 10.68
N MET A 135 7.49 -2.72 9.86
CA MET A 135 8.45 -2.17 8.90
C MET A 135 7.80 -1.36 7.79
N VAL A 136 6.58 -1.72 7.36
CA VAL A 136 5.77 -0.93 6.41
C VAL A 136 5.55 0.50 6.89
N MET A 137 5.42 0.71 8.19
CA MET A 137 5.25 2.04 8.79
C MET A 137 6.58 2.68 9.17
N LEU A 138 7.49 1.89 9.76
CA LEU A 138 8.73 2.39 10.34
C LEU A 138 9.72 2.86 9.27
N VAL A 139 9.92 2.08 8.20
CA VAL A 139 10.93 2.41 7.16
C VAL A 139 10.57 3.69 6.41
N PRO A 140 9.36 3.83 5.80
CA PRO A 140 8.99 5.09 5.16
C PRO A 140 8.81 6.22 6.16
N GLY A 141 8.33 5.95 7.38
CA GLY A 141 8.18 6.95 8.44
C GLY A 141 9.51 7.54 8.89
N LEU A 142 10.53 6.71 9.08
CA LEU A 142 11.89 7.17 9.43
C LEU A 142 12.48 8.00 8.30
N LEU A 143 12.34 7.55 7.06
CA LEU A 143 12.81 8.28 5.89
C LEU A 143 12.11 9.64 5.78
N ALA A 144 10.78 9.67 5.91
CA ALA A 144 10.01 10.91 5.89
C ALA A 144 10.42 11.87 7.00
N TYR A 145 10.68 11.34 8.21
CA TYR A 145 11.17 12.14 9.35
C TYR A 145 12.54 12.74 9.06
N LEU A 146 13.48 11.95 8.56
CA LEU A 146 14.84 12.40 8.25
C LEU A 146 14.83 13.49 7.16
N PHE A 147 14.11 13.26 6.07
CA PHE A 147 13.97 14.24 5.00
C PHE A 147 13.26 15.51 5.46
N GLY A 148 12.16 15.37 6.19
CA GLY A 148 11.43 16.51 6.74
C GLY A 148 12.28 17.33 7.69
N TRP A 149 13.02 16.68 8.60
CA TRP A 149 13.91 17.36 9.51
C TRP A 149 15.02 18.13 8.78
N LEU A 150 15.64 17.52 7.77
CA LEU A 150 16.68 18.19 6.96
C LEU A 150 16.09 19.36 6.16
N ALA A 151 14.94 19.16 5.50
CA ALA A 151 14.30 20.18 4.68
C ALA A 151 13.88 21.40 5.51
N PHE A 152 13.22 21.20 6.64
CA PHE A 152 12.79 22.32 7.50
C PHE A 152 13.96 23.01 8.20
N ARG A 153 15.00 22.26 8.58
CA ARG A 153 16.21 22.84 9.18
C ARG A 153 17.00 23.70 8.19
N SER A 154 17.06 23.31 6.94
CA SER A 154 17.78 24.05 5.88
C SER A 154 17.00 25.25 5.34
N ARG A 155 15.78 25.50 5.82
CA ARG A 155 14.89 26.58 5.35
C ARG A 155 14.71 26.61 3.82
N VAL A 156 14.83 25.47 3.18
CA VAL A 156 14.58 25.36 1.73
C VAL A 156 13.08 25.54 1.50
N THR A 157 12.73 26.51 0.68
CA THR A 157 11.36 26.77 0.24
C THR A 157 11.24 26.29 -1.21
N GLY A 158 10.25 25.47 -1.51
CA GLY A 158 10.03 25.00 -2.87
C GLY A 158 9.35 23.62 -2.94
N VAL A 159 9.61 22.91 -4.02
CA VAL A 159 9.09 21.59 -4.29
C VAL A 159 9.95 20.53 -3.57
N TYR A 160 9.34 19.68 -2.77
CA TYR A 160 9.97 18.56 -2.07
C TYR A 160 9.54 17.21 -2.64
#